data_d2f72d143becb887a1d2ae9bca62d828
#
_entry.id   d2f72d143becb887a1d2ae9bca62d828
#
_cell.length_a   1.000
_cell.length_b   1.000
_cell.length_c   1.000
_cell.angle_alpha   90.00
_cell.angle_beta   90.00
_cell.angle_gamma   90.00
#
_symmetry.space_group_name_H-M   'P 1'
#
loop_
_entity.id
_entity.type
_entity.pdbx_description
1 polymer ?
#
loop_
_entity_poly.entity_id
_entity_poly.type
_entity_poly.pdbx_seq_one_letter_code
_entity_poly.pdbx_strand_id
1 'polypeptide(L)'
;MWRRSIRLLTLIGVSLLSFSANAFDESAPFGLSWGPVDKIPTPSLVTRHGNITLVIYRHDRLPPDQLPRTEEIVLQVCKNEGLQQIIWISKFLPDSEEKMLLENIFEQGDRRYGKAEAGERETLRWNGGQTTVAAISNDQGLHRIFMASNGPTIETCSTDHGHPISDHWMLLLGKP
;
A
#
# COMPACT_ATOMS: atom_id res chain seq x y z
N MET A 1 -55.21 -30.34 -49.02
CA MET A 1 -54.38 -29.14 -48.96
C MET A 1 -54.00 -28.85 -47.47
N TRP A 2 -52.83 -29.27 -47.05
CA TRP A 2 -52.36 -29.10 -45.70
C TRP A 2 -51.20 -28.11 -45.69
N ARG A 3 -51.43 -26.90 -45.08
CA ARG A 3 -50.38 -25.90 -44.85
C ARG A 3 -49.66 -26.18 -43.51
N ARG A 4 -48.39 -26.56 -43.60
CA ARG A 4 -47.49 -26.66 -42.41
C ARG A 4 -46.91 -25.28 -42.13
N SER A 5 -47.27 -24.73 -40.97
CA SER A 5 -46.65 -23.50 -40.40
C SER A 5 -45.38 -23.91 -39.66
N ILE A 6 -44.23 -23.46 -40.18
CA ILE A 6 -42.93 -23.59 -39.50
C ILE A 6 -42.83 -22.40 -38.54
N ARG A 7 -42.78 -22.70 -37.23
CA ARG A 7 -42.47 -21.69 -36.19
C ARG A 7 -40.93 -21.62 -36.05
N LEU A 8 -40.41 -20.47 -36.40
CA LEU A 8 -38.98 -20.12 -36.19
C LEU A 8 -38.82 -19.78 -34.70
N LEU A 9 -38.10 -20.60 -33.95
CA LEU A 9 -37.68 -20.30 -32.58
C LEU A 9 -36.37 -19.50 -32.65
N THR A 10 -36.43 -18.20 -32.36
CA THR A 10 -35.28 -17.32 -32.23
C THR A 10 -34.67 -17.53 -30.83
N LEU A 11 -33.54 -18.25 -30.74
CA LEU A 11 -32.74 -18.37 -29.54
C LEU A 11 -31.97 -17.07 -29.36
N ILE A 12 -32.40 -16.26 -28.40
CA ILE A 12 -31.65 -15.09 -27.92
C ILE A 12 -30.56 -15.61 -26.97
N GLY A 13 -29.34 -15.68 -27.49
CA GLY A 13 -28.15 -15.98 -26.71
C GLY A 13 -27.82 -14.78 -25.80
N VAL A 14 -28.11 -14.88 -24.52
CA VAL A 14 -27.65 -13.93 -23.51
C VAL A 14 -26.17 -14.25 -23.24
N SER A 15 -25.27 -13.48 -23.86
CA SER A 15 -23.84 -13.50 -23.53
C SER A 15 -23.66 -12.88 -22.14
N LEU A 16 -23.48 -13.72 -21.13
CA LEU A 16 -23.02 -13.31 -19.81
C LEU A 16 -21.56 -12.82 -19.95
N LEU A 17 -21.39 -11.52 -20.07
CA LEU A 17 -20.10 -10.86 -19.89
C LEU A 17 -19.68 -11.09 -18.43
N SER A 18 -18.84 -12.10 -18.20
CA SER A 18 -18.18 -12.28 -16.93
C SER A 18 -17.19 -11.11 -16.75
N PHE A 19 -17.63 -10.07 -16.03
CA PHE A 19 -16.71 -9.09 -15.47
C PHE A 19 -15.86 -9.85 -14.46
N SER A 20 -14.62 -10.16 -14.85
CA SER A 20 -13.59 -10.53 -13.88
C SER A 20 -13.37 -9.30 -13.00
N ALA A 21 -14.05 -9.22 -11.88
CA ALA A 21 -13.65 -8.34 -10.81
C ALA A 21 -12.21 -8.77 -10.46
N ASN A 22 -11.24 -7.92 -10.72
CA ASN A 22 -9.90 -8.09 -10.17
C ASN A 22 -10.09 -8.21 -8.67
N ALA A 23 -9.95 -9.42 -8.13
CA ALA A 23 -10.00 -9.63 -6.70
C ALA A 23 -8.86 -8.79 -6.13
N PHE A 24 -9.23 -7.74 -5.41
CA PHE A 24 -8.27 -6.93 -4.67
C PHE A 24 -7.55 -7.87 -3.71
N ASP A 25 -6.22 -7.92 -3.76
CA ASP A 25 -5.45 -8.70 -2.79
C ASP A 25 -5.65 -8.07 -1.40
N GLU A 26 -6.48 -8.71 -0.56
CA GLU A 26 -6.76 -8.23 0.80
C GLU A 26 -5.52 -8.30 1.70
N SER A 27 -4.46 -8.95 1.25
CA SER A 27 -3.21 -9.04 2.01
C SER A 27 -2.43 -7.72 1.95
N ALA A 28 -2.15 -7.18 3.11
CA ALA A 28 -1.27 -6.03 3.29
C ALA A 28 0.19 -6.49 3.45
N PRO A 29 1.18 -5.60 3.30
CA PRO A 29 2.57 -5.88 3.66
C PRO A 29 2.73 -6.36 5.11
N PHE A 30 3.84 -7.07 5.39
CA PHE A 30 4.23 -7.53 6.74
C PHE A 30 3.25 -8.50 7.39
N GLY A 31 2.56 -9.33 6.59
CA GLY A 31 1.61 -10.32 7.10
C GLY A 31 0.33 -9.72 7.70
N LEU A 32 0.06 -8.45 7.42
CA LEU A 32 -1.16 -7.76 7.83
C LEU A 32 -2.28 -7.95 6.81
N SER A 33 -3.50 -7.55 7.16
CA SER A 33 -4.66 -7.49 6.27
C SER A 33 -5.25 -6.08 6.26
N TRP A 34 -5.73 -5.65 5.10
CA TRP A 34 -6.48 -4.41 5.00
C TRP A 34 -7.83 -4.54 5.71
N GLY A 35 -8.37 -3.43 6.19
CA GLY A 35 -9.66 -3.40 6.86
C GLY A 35 -9.57 -3.50 8.39
N PRO A 36 -10.59 -4.10 9.07
CA PRO A 36 -10.66 -4.14 10.53
C PRO A 36 -9.42 -4.75 11.17
N VAL A 37 -8.93 -4.10 12.22
CA VAL A 37 -7.71 -4.51 12.93
C VAL A 37 -8.09 -5.10 14.28
N ASP A 38 -8.18 -6.43 14.36
CA ASP A 38 -8.55 -7.13 15.58
C ASP A 38 -7.37 -7.35 16.54
N LYS A 39 -6.17 -7.56 15.97
CA LYS A 39 -4.95 -7.82 16.75
C LYS A 39 -3.75 -7.16 16.08
N ILE A 40 -3.18 -6.19 16.76
CA ILE A 40 -1.88 -5.62 16.41
C ILE A 40 -0.89 -5.87 17.55
N PRO A 41 0.40 -6.13 17.27
CA PRO A 41 1.43 -6.16 18.29
C PRO A 41 1.43 -4.88 19.11
N THR A 42 1.97 -4.92 20.32
CA THR A 42 2.06 -3.73 21.18
C THR A 42 2.95 -2.67 20.51
N PRO A 43 2.40 -1.50 20.12
CA PRO A 43 3.15 -0.46 19.43
C PRO A 43 4.11 0.30 20.35
N SER A 44 5.04 1.03 19.75
CA SER A 44 5.91 1.99 20.45
C SER A 44 5.15 3.27 20.82
N LEU A 45 4.26 3.70 19.92
CA LEU A 45 3.46 4.92 20.08
C LEU A 45 2.12 4.79 19.35
N VAL A 46 1.09 5.40 19.91
CA VAL A 46 -0.23 5.56 19.26
C VAL A 46 -0.62 7.03 19.31
N THR A 47 -0.95 7.61 18.16
CA THR A 47 -1.43 9.00 18.07
C THR A 47 -2.78 9.02 17.33
N ARG A 48 -3.72 9.83 17.80
CA ARG A 48 -5.06 9.93 17.21
C ARG A 48 -5.32 11.35 16.70
N HIS A 49 -5.83 11.43 15.49
CA HIS A 49 -6.24 12.67 14.83
C HIS A 49 -7.60 12.45 14.17
N GLY A 50 -8.67 12.89 14.84
CA GLY A 50 -10.03 12.71 14.34
C GLY A 50 -10.40 11.22 14.20
N ASN A 51 -10.73 10.78 12.97
CA ASN A 51 -11.06 9.40 12.66
C ASN A 51 -9.81 8.52 12.34
N ILE A 52 -8.61 9.10 12.34
CA ILE A 52 -7.38 8.40 12.04
C ILE A 52 -6.60 8.10 13.33
N THR A 53 -6.12 6.86 13.44
CA THR A 53 -5.17 6.43 14.46
C THR A 53 -3.87 6.03 13.76
N LEU A 54 -2.76 6.66 14.12
CA LEU A 54 -1.42 6.24 13.73
C LEU A 54 -0.85 5.31 14.80
N VAL A 55 -0.43 4.13 14.39
CA VAL A 55 0.17 3.11 15.23
C VAL A 55 1.61 2.93 14.77
N ILE A 56 2.56 3.26 15.63
CA ILE A 56 3.98 3.38 15.27
C ILE A 56 4.78 2.31 15.99
N TYR A 57 5.60 1.60 15.22
CA TYR A 57 6.54 0.59 15.69
C TYR A 57 7.97 1.02 15.41
N ARG A 58 8.82 0.94 16.44
CA ARG A 58 10.25 1.27 16.39
C ARG A 58 11.06 0.24 17.15
N HIS A 59 12.31 0.04 16.75
CA HIS A 59 13.31 -0.77 17.45
C HIS A 59 12.82 -2.20 17.78
N ASP A 60 12.77 -2.54 19.05
CA ASP A 60 12.42 -3.84 19.62
C ASP A 60 10.93 -4.22 19.48
N ARG A 61 10.10 -3.28 19.06
CA ARG A 61 8.64 -3.49 18.86
C ARG A 61 8.23 -3.59 17.41
N LEU A 62 9.20 -3.76 16.51
CA LEU A 62 8.89 -3.97 15.10
C LEU A 62 8.17 -5.32 14.88
N PRO A 63 7.23 -5.40 13.92
CA PRO A 63 6.58 -6.65 13.53
C PRO A 63 7.60 -7.71 13.09
N PRO A 64 7.31 -9.02 13.29
CA PRO A 64 8.27 -10.08 12.98
C PRO A 64 8.65 -10.18 11.51
N ASP A 65 7.74 -9.95 10.58
CA ASP A 65 7.94 -10.08 9.12
C ASP A 65 8.42 -8.78 8.45
N GLN A 66 9.22 -8.00 9.17
CA GLN A 66 9.76 -6.73 8.67
C GLN A 66 10.87 -6.92 7.64
N LEU A 67 11.05 -5.92 6.78
CA LEU A 67 12.19 -5.85 5.86
C LEU A 67 13.51 -5.63 6.64
N PRO A 68 14.65 -6.08 6.10
CA PRO A 68 15.96 -5.74 6.66
C PRO A 68 16.14 -4.23 6.80
N ARG A 69 16.94 -3.82 7.79
CA ARG A 69 17.26 -2.40 8.03
C ARG A 69 16.05 -1.52 8.34
N THR A 70 14.94 -2.07 8.83
CA THR A 70 13.77 -1.30 9.27
C THR A 70 14.14 -0.38 10.44
N GLU A 71 13.78 0.89 10.34
CA GLU A 71 13.81 1.88 11.42
C GLU A 71 12.43 2.00 12.06
N GLU A 72 11.39 2.16 11.22
CA GLU A 72 10.04 2.44 11.68
C GLU A 72 9.01 1.83 10.74
N ILE A 73 7.90 1.39 11.31
CA ILE A 73 6.68 1.06 10.58
C ILE A 73 5.54 1.88 11.17
N VAL A 74 4.79 2.58 10.32
CA VAL A 74 3.60 3.35 10.70
C VAL A 74 2.38 2.70 10.05
N LEU A 75 1.39 2.35 10.85
CA LEU A 75 0.09 1.91 10.39
C LEU A 75 -0.90 3.06 10.55
N GLN A 76 -1.62 3.37 9.48
CA GLN A 76 -2.75 4.26 9.53
C GLN A 76 -4.04 3.46 9.59
N VAL A 77 -4.72 3.57 10.72
CA VAL A 77 -5.97 2.89 10.98
C VAL A 77 -7.10 3.92 11.02
N CYS A 78 -8.04 3.78 10.12
CA CYS A 78 -9.23 4.61 10.04
C CYS A 78 -10.34 4.04 10.92
N LYS A 79 -11.16 4.88 11.52
CA LYS A 79 -12.17 4.48 12.49
C LYS A 79 -13.18 3.47 11.95
N ASN A 80 -13.59 3.64 10.69
CA ASN A 80 -14.61 2.81 10.05
C ASN A 80 -13.99 1.77 9.11
N GLU A 81 -12.98 2.15 8.35
CA GLU A 81 -12.36 1.36 7.27
C GLU A 81 -11.23 0.45 7.78
N GLY A 82 -10.78 0.64 9.03
CA GLY A 82 -9.66 -0.12 9.60
C GLY A 82 -8.31 0.28 9.03
N LEU A 83 -7.38 -0.67 8.86
CA LEU A 83 -6.05 -0.43 8.30
C LEU A 83 -6.15 -0.02 6.83
N GLN A 84 -5.66 1.17 6.51
CA GLN A 84 -5.73 1.74 5.17
C GLN A 84 -4.40 2.24 4.61
N GLN A 85 -3.36 2.34 5.44
CA GLN A 85 -2.03 2.63 4.94
C GLN A 85 -0.97 2.01 5.83
N ILE A 86 0.08 1.51 5.20
CA ILE A 86 1.29 1.05 5.86
C ILE A 86 2.45 1.83 5.27
N ILE A 87 3.25 2.40 6.16
CA ILE A 87 4.46 3.13 5.84
C ILE A 87 5.62 2.39 6.46
N TRP A 88 6.57 1.98 5.65
CA TRP A 88 7.82 1.43 6.10
C TRP A 88 8.96 2.41 5.82
N ILE A 89 9.86 2.56 6.79
CA ILE A 89 10.98 3.48 6.73
C ILE A 89 12.25 2.71 7.09
N SER A 90 13.28 2.78 6.24
CA SER A 90 14.58 2.18 6.53
C SER A 90 15.40 3.05 7.48
N LYS A 91 16.43 2.47 8.08
CA LYS A 91 17.56 3.23 8.63
C LYS A 91 18.25 4.04 7.53
N PHE A 92 19.06 5.00 7.91
CA PHE A 92 20.00 5.62 6.97
C PHE A 92 21.07 4.63 6.58
N LEU A 93 21.33 4.51 5.28
CA LEU A 93 22.18 3.51 4.65
C LEU A 93 23.24 4.19 3.75
N PRO A 94 24.44 3.65 3.64
CA PRO A 94 25.37 4.04 2.59
C PRO A 94 24.88 3.53 1.22
N ASP A 95 25.33 4.14 0.12
CA ASP A 95 24.92 3.86 -1.26
C ASP A 95 24.87 2.35 -1.60
N SER A 96 25.89 1.61 -1.18
CA SER A 96 25.95 0.17 -1.49
C SER A 96 24.86 -0.66 -0.81
N GLU A 97 24.51 -0.33 0.44
CA GLU A 97 23.46 -1.01 1.18
C GLU A 97 22.07 -0.56 0.68
N GLU A 98 21.90 0.73 0.37
CA GLU A 98 20.67 1.26 -0.22
C GLU A 98 20.35 0.55 -1.53
N LYS A 99 21.34 0.45 -2.45
CA LYS A 99 21.16 -0.20 -3.75
C LYS A 99 20.72 -1.65 -3.60
N MET A 100 21.40 -2.44 -2.74
CA MET A 100 21.04 -3.84 -2.50
C MET A 100 19.62 -3.97 -1.93
N LEU A 101 19.24 -3.06 -1.03
CA LEU A 101 17.91 -3.08 -0.41
C LEU A 101 16.82 -2.70 -1.42
N LEU A 102 17.06 -1.69 -2.26
CA LEU A 102 16.16 -1.32 -3.35
C LEU A 102 15.98 -2.45 -4.37
N GLU A 103 17.06 -3.10 -4.79
CA GLU A 103 17.00 -4.26 -5.69
C GLU A 103 16.14 -5.37 -5.09
N ASN A 104 16.29 -5.67 -3.81
CA ASN A 104 15.48 -6.66 -3.11
C ASN A 104 13.99 -6.26 -3.05
N ILE A 105 13.70 -4.99 -2.72
CA ILE A 105 12.32 -4.47 -2.71
C ILE A 105 11.70 -4.57 -4.10
N PHE A 106 12.45 -4.23 -5.16
CA PHE A 106 11.96 -4.30 -6.55
C PHE A 106 11.67 -5.72 -6.98
N GLU A 107 12.56 -6.66 -6.72
CA GLU A 107 12.31 -8.06 -7.04
C GLU A 107 11.09 -8.63 -6.30
N GLN A 108 10.88 -8.26 -5.05
CA GLN A 108 9.71 -8.69 -4.29
C GLN A 108 8.43 -8.01 -4.79
N GLY A 109 8.48 -6.70 -5.07
CA GLY A 109 7.37 -5.93 -5.62
C GLY A 109 6.93 -6.45 -6.98
N ASP A 110 7.89 -6.67 -7.89
CA ASP A 110 7.62 -7.19 -9.24
C ASP A 110 7.05 -8.62 -9.21
N ARG A 111 7.51 -9.46 -8.30
CA ARG A 111 6.95 -10.81 -8.11
C ARG A 111 5.52 -10.79 -7.59
N ARG A 112 5.19 -9.83 -6.71
CA ARG A 112 3.89 -9.75 -6.06
C ARG A 112 2.85 -8.97 -6.86
N TYR A 113 3.24 -7.85 -7.44
CA TYR A 113 2.33 -6.87 -8.04
C TYR A 113 2.50 -6.69 -9.54
N GLY A 114 3.45 -7.40 -10.15
CA GLY A 114 3.83 -7.19 -11.55
C GLY A 114 4.88 -6.09 -11.68
N LYS A 115 5.19 -5.71 -12.92
CA LYS A 115 6.28 -4.80 -13.20
C LYS A 115 6.03 -3.40 -12.65
N ALA A 116 7.05 -2.81 -12.00
CA ALA A 116 6.98 -1.46 -11.50
C ALA A 116 6.82 -0.43 -12.62
N GLU A 117 6.10 0.64 -12.35
CA GLU A 117 5.98 1.82 -13.19
C GLU A 117 6.77 2.98 -12.59
N ALA A 118 7.41 3.79 -13.43
CA ALA A 118 8.07 5.00 -12.99
C ALA A 118 7.02 6.04 -12.54
N GLY A 119 7.17 6.53 -11.33
CA GLY A 119 6.37 7.62 -10.79
C GLY A 119 7.04 8.98 -10.94
N GLU A 120 6.47 9.99 -10.32
CA GLU A 120 7.07 11.32 -10.22
C GLU A 120 8.23 11.33 -9.21
N ARG A 121 9.21 12.23 -9.40
CA ARG A 121 10.31 12.48 -8.46
C ARG A 121 11.10 11.22 -8.06
N GLU A 122 11.50 10.42 -9.06
CA GLU A 122 12.30 9.20 -8.83
C GLU A 122 11.62 8.14 -7.95
N THR A 123 10.28 8.15 -7.91
CA THR A 123 9.51 7.12 -7.24
C THR A 123 9.23 5.95 -8.17
N LEU A 124 9.07 4.75 -7.60
CA LEU A 124 8.53 3.59 -8.29
C LEU A 124 7.18 3.21 -7.71
N ARG A 125 6.28 2.75 -8.56
CA ARG A 125 4.91 2.40 -8.20
C ARG A 125 4.55 1.02 -8.72
N TRP A 126 3.78 0.29 -7.91
CA TRP A 126 3.15 -0.97 -8.28
C TRP A 126 1.64 -0.87 -8.08
N ASN A 127 0.92 -1.75 -8.76
CA ASN A 127 -0.52 -1.93 -8.61
C ASN A 127 -1.30 -0.61 -8.71
N GLY A 128 -1.09 0.12 -9.80
CA GLY A 128 -1.79 1.39 -10.06
C GLY A 128 -1.49 2.50 -9.04
N GLY A 129 -0.33 2.46 -8.38
CA GLY A 129 0.06 3.47 -7.39
C GLY A 129 -0.30 3.12 -5.95
N GLN A 130 -0.85 1.92 -5.69
CA GLN A 130 -1.17 1.50 -4.32
C GLN A 130 0.09 1.27 -3.48
N THR A 131 1.20 0.83 -4.08
CA THR A 131 2.50 0.76 -3.40
C THR A 131 3.49 1.67 -4.11
N THR A 132 4.12 2.54 -3.35
CA THR A 132 5.12 3.50 -3.84
C THR A 132 6.39 3.37 -3.01
N VAL A 133 7.54 3.43 -3.68
CA VAL A 133 8.87 3.44 -3.05
C VAL A 133 9.61 4.68 -3.50
N ALA A 134 10.29 5.34 -2.56
CA ALA A 134 11.15 6.49 -2.78
C ALA A 134 12.41 6.39 -1.91
N ALA A 135 13.50 6.98 -2.36
CA ALA A 135 14.70 7.19 -1.57
C ALA A 135 14.98 8.68 -1.40
N ILE A 136 15.49 9.06 -0.25
CA ILE A 136 15.99 10.41 0.03
C ILE A 136 17.40 10.34 0.59
N SER A 137 18.19 11.37 0.30
CA SER A 137 19.55 11.51 0.84
C SER A 137 19.59 12.60 1.91
N ASN A 138 20.45 12.43 2.90
CA ASN A 138 20.78 13.48 3.85
C ASN A 138 22.07 14.21 3.46
N ASP A 139 22.44 15.25 4.20
CA ASP A 139 23.65 16.06 3.95
C ASP A 139 24.96 15.26 4.11
N GLN A 140 24.92 14.08 4.73
CA GLN A 140 26.06 13.19 4.91
C GLN A 140 26.22 12.17 3.77
N GLY A 141 25.35 12.22 2.75
CA GLY A 141 25.33 11.27 1.65
C GLY A 141 24.81 9.89 2.05
N LEU A 142 24.07 9.78 3.17
CA LEU A 142 23.37 8.56 3.53
C LEU A 142 21.95 8.60 2.98
N HIS A 143 21.43 7.44 2.61
CA HIS A 143 20.13 7.28 1.98
C HIS A 143 19.13 6.62 2.91
N ARG A 144 17.88 7.03 2.82
CA ARG A 144 16.75 6.42 3.53
C ARG A 144 15.66 6.08 2.54
N ILE A 145 15.17 4.85 2.59
CA ILE A 145 14.14 4.35 1.73
C ILE A 145 12.80 4.44 2.47
N PHE A 146 11.77 4.87 1.74
CA PHE A 146 10.38 4.90 2.17
C PHE A 146 9.57 4.01 1.25
N MET A 147 8.71 3.19 1.83
CA MET A 147 7.69 2.44 1.10
C MET A 147 6.33 2.74 1.71
N ALA A 148 5.38 3.16 0.89
CA ALA A 148 3.99 3.35 1.27
C ALA A 148 3.12 2.38 0.50
N SER A 149 2.28 1.66 1.21
CA SER A 149 1.24 0.81 0.64
C SER A 149 -0.12 1.28 1.12
N ASN A 150 -1.05 1.46 0.20
CA ASN A 150 -2.40 1.95 0.44
C ASN A 150 -3.42 0.81 0.35
N GLY A 151 -4.36 0.81 1.25
CA GLY A 151 -5.52 -0.07 1.23
C GLY A 151 -6.62 0.43 0.27
N PRO A 152 -7.62 -0.40 0.04
CA PRO A 152 -8.64 -0.16 -1.00
C PRO A 152 -9.52 1.06 -0.75
N THR A 153 -9.65 1.51 0.49
CA THR A 153 -10.55 2.62 0.88
C THR A 153 -9.78 3.79 1.52
N ILE A 154 -8.49 3.93 1.21
CA ILE A 154 -7.66 5.03 1.74
C ILE A 154 -8.22 6.41 1.41
N GLU A 155 -8.80 6.59 0.23
CA GLU A 155 -9.39 7.86 -0.18
C GLU A 155 -10.57 8.25 0.71
N THR A 156 -11.43 7.30 1.06
CA THR A 156 -12.56 7.54 1.98
C THR A 156 -12.08 7.96 3.35
N CYS A 157 -11.03 7.31 3.85
CA CYS A 157 -10.41 7.65 5.13
C CYS A 157 -9.82 9.07 5.15
N SER A 158 -9.19 9.50 4.06
CA SER A 158 -8.52 10.80 3.97
C SER A 158 -9.49 11.97 3.77
N THR A 159 -10.67 11.76 3.19
CA THR A 159 -11.62 12.84 2.89
C THR A 159 -12.34 13.40 4.11
N ASP A 160 -12.50 12.64 5.18
CA ASP A 160 -13.18 13.09 6.41
C ASP A 160 -12.44 14.22 7.15
N HIS A 161 -11.20 14.56 6.80
CA HIS A 161 -10.37 15.56 7.47
C HIS A 161 -9.75 16.63 6.58
N GLY A 162 -10.06 16.65 5.29
CA GLY A 162 -9.68 17.74 4.38
C GLY A 162 -8.17 17.86 4.08
N HIS A 163 -7.33 17.01 4.65
CA HIS A 163 -5.89 16.97 4.38
C HIS A 163 -5.46 15.55 4.03
N PRO A 164 -5.00 15.32 2.80
CA PRO A 164 -4.32 14.06 2.50
C PRO A 164 -3.09 13.94 3.40
N ILE A 165 -2.91 12.77 4.00
CA ILE A 165 -1.74 12.45 4.84
C ILE A 165 -0.42 12.60 4.06
N SER A 166 -0.48 12.76 2.73
CA SER A 166 0.66 13.19 1.92
C SER A 166 1.43 14.38 2.53
N ASP A 167 0.75 15.30 3.23
CA ASP A 167 1.42 16.42 3.87
C ASP A 167 2.13 16.04 5.18
N HIS A 168 1.66 14.99 5.84
CA HIS A 168 2.32 14.47 7.05
C HIS A 168 3.65 13.76 6.72
N TRP A 169 3.79 13.20 5.51
CA TRP A 169 5.05 12.66 5.00
C TRP A 169 6.16 13.70 4.96
N MET A 170 5.82 14.91 4.57
CA MET A 170 6.80 15.98 4.50
C MET A 170 7.29 16.42 5.89
N LEU A 171 6.46 16.27 6.92
CA LEU A 171 6.86 16.53 8.30
C LEU A 171 7.74 15.40 8.86
N LEU A 172 7.48 14.13 8.49
CA LEU A 172 8.31 12.98 8.87
C LEU A 172 9.63 12.94 8.08
N LEU A 173 9.63 13.48 6.86
CA LEU A 173 10.81 13.55 5.99
C LEU A 173 11.79 14.68 6.39
N GLY A 174 11.51 15.41 7.48
CA GLY A 174 12.41 16.40 8.01
C GLY A 174 12.71 17.50 6.97
N LYS A 175 11.70 18.21 6.49
CA LYS A 175 12.00 19.48 5.83
C LYS A 175 12.68 20.40 6.83
N PRO A 176 13.81 21.00 6.42
CA PRO A 176 14.48 22.02 7.21
C PRO A 176 13.57 23.21 7.49
#